data_87e5263dea443a05002d14f2f088d8b8
#
_entry.id   87e5263dea443a05002d14f2f088d8b8
#
_cell.length_a   1.000
_cell.length_b   1.000
_cell.length_c   1.000
_cell.angle_alpha   90.00
_cell.angle_beta   90.00
_cell.angle_gamma   90.00
#
_symmetry.space_group_name_H-M   'P 1'
#
loop_
_entity.id
_entity.type
_entity.pdbx_description
1 polymer ?
#
loop_
_entity_poly.entity_id
_entity_poly.type
_entity_poly.pdbx_seq_one_letter_code
_entity_poly.pdbx_strand_id
1 'polypeptide(L)'
;ISKDGELHVQVISKDAENMIKEAYKIREELGDNTYIKIPVTKEGLKAIKILAHDGVNITATAIYTQMQAYLAGKAGAKYAAPYVNRIDNLGSNGVKVAKDIHDIYVKNNIDTQVLAASFKNSQQVLELAKYGIGAATVSPDVIDGLIKLDAVECAVDAFIRDFEGVCGQDKTMINI
;
A
#
# COMPACT_ATOMS: atom_id res chain seq x y z
N ILE A 1 -4.24 6.28 14.86
CA ILE A 1 -3.52 5.05 14.42
C ILE A 1 -3.72 4.04 15.53
N SER A 2 -4.13 2.80 15.18
CA SER A 2 -4.25 1.75 16.20
C SER A 2 -2.88 1.47 16.82
N LYS A 3 -2.85 0.97 18.08
CA LYS A 3 -1.58 0.64 18.76
C LYS A 3 -0.74 -0.41 18.00
N ASP A 4 -1.40 -1.21 17.15
CA ASP A 4 -0.79 -2.29 16.37
C ASP A 4 -0.62 -1.93 14.89
N GLY A 5 -0.89 -0.65 14.51
CA GLY A 5 -0.77 -0.19 13.13
C GLY A 5 0.65 0.21 12.77
N GLU A 6 1.08 -0.11 11.56
CA GLU A 6 2.34 0.36 10.99
C GLU A 6 2.21 1.80 10.48
N LEU A 7 3.14 2.66 10.86
CA LEU A 7 3.24 4.03 10.37
C LEU A 7 4.40 4.14 9.39
N HIS A 8 4.12 4.59 8.17
CA HIS A 8 5.14 4.75 7.13
C HIS A 8 5.36 6.23 6.82
N VAL A 9 6.57 6.74 7.06
CA VAL A 9 6.92 8.17 6.93
C VAL A 9 8.03 8.36 5.90
N GLN A 10 7.83 9.29 4.97
CA GLN A 10 8.72 9.56 3.84
C GLN A 10 9.84 10.54 4.22
N VAL A 11 11.11 10.18 3.92
CA VAL A 11 12.22 11.15 3.89
C VAL A 11 12.12 12.05 2.66
N ILE A 12 12.62 13.28 2.76
CA ILE A 12 12.53 14.29 1.68
C ILE A 12 13.87 14.70 1.09
N SER A 13 14.98 14.37 1.74
CA SER A 13 16.34 14.65 1.25
C SER A 13 16.68 13.81 0.02
N LYS A 14 17.69 14.27 -0.74
CA LYS A 14 18.10 13.63 -2.00
C LYS A 14 19.39 12.82 -1.87
N ASP A 15 20.22 13.12 -0.91
CA ASP A 15 21.49 12.44 -0.62
C ASP A 15 21.34 11.45 0.56
N ALA A 16 22.16 10.42 0.55
CA ALA A 16 22.08 9.34 1.53
C ALA A 16 22.32 9.80 2.97
N GLU A 17 23.26 10.71 3.19
CA GLU A 17 23.61 11.18 4.54
C GLU A 17 22.43 11.90 5.21
N ASN A 18 21.78 12.82 4.49
CA ASN A 18 20.62 13.52 5.02
C ASN A 18 19.39 12.63 5.13
N MET A 19 19.15 11.70 4.19
CA MET A 19 18.09 10.67 4.34
C MET A 19 18.26 9.86 5.63
N ILE A 20 19.49 9.48 5.98
CA ILE A 20 19.80 8.74 7.21
C ILE A 20 19.51 9.59 8.45
N LYS A 21 19.93 10.86 8.45
CA LYS A 21 19.62 11.80 9.55
C LYS A 21 18.12 11.99 9.75
N GLU A 22 17.38 12.18 8.65
CA GLU A 22 15.92 12.29 8.69
C GLU A 22 15.28 10.99 9.23
N ALA A 23 15.77 9.83 8.82
CA ALA A 23 15.26 8.55 9.30
C ALA A 23 15.38 8.40 10.81
N TYR A 24 16.54 8.72 11.38
CA TYR A 24 16.74 8.68 12.84
C TYR A 24 15.88 9.73 13.56
N LYS A 25 15.76 10.95 13.00
CA LYS A 25 14.90 11.98 13.59
C LYS A 25 13.43 11.59 13.58
N ILE A 26 12.95 11.00 12.50
CA ILE A 26 11.56 10.47 12.42
C ILE A 26 11.33 9.39 13.48
N ARG A 27 12.27 8.47 13.68
CA ARG A 27 12.15 7.42 14.70
C ARG A 27 12.22 7.96 16.13
N GLU A 28 13.05 8.95 16.37
CA GLU A 28 13.11 9.64 17.68
C GLU A 28 11.76 10.26 18.07
N GLU A 29 11.06 10.86 17.10
CA GLU A 29 9.78 11.55 17.33
C GLU A 29 8.57 10.60 17.34
N LEU A 30 8.59 9.54 16.51
CA LEU A 30 7.42 8.70 16.25
C LEU A 30 7.55 7.26 16.76
N GLY A 31 8.71 6.89 17.27
CA GLY A 31 9.00 5.58 17.82
C GLY A 31 9.68 4.61 16.84
N ASP A 32 10.31 3.59 17.41
CA ASP A 32 11.16 2.64 16.68
C ASP A 32 10.41 1.74 15.70
N ASN A 33 9.11 1.56 15.86
CA ASN A 33 8.26 0.77 14.97
C ASN A 33 7.85 1.52 13.70
N THR A 34 8.31 2.78 13.52
CA THR A 34 8.02 3.55 12.32
C THR A 34 8.82 3.01 11.14
N TYR A 35 8.13 2.80 10.03
CA TYR A 35 8.73 2.44 8.74
C TYR A 35 9.16 3.70 8.00
N ILE A 36 10.43 3.76 7.64
CA ILE A 36 10.99 4.90 6.90
C ILE A 36 10.85 4.65 5.40
N LYS A 37 10.13 5.54 4.70
CA LYS A 37 9.97 5.44 3.25
C LYS A 37 11.11 6.16 2.55
N ILE A 38 11.87 5.42 1.74
CA ILE A 38 13.05 5.91 1.01
C ILE A 38 12.87 5.65 -0.48
N PRO A 39 13.02 6.66 -1.36
CA PRO A 39 12.90 6.48 -2.81
C PRO A 39 14.07 5.65 -3.36
N VAL A 40 13.79 4.80 -4.35
CA VAL A 40 14.79 3.91 -4.97
C VAL A 40 15.64 4.70 -5.98
N THR A 41 16.54 5.51 -5.45
CA THR A 41 17.62 6.18 -6.18
C THR A 41 18.96 5.56 -5.80
N LYS A 42 20.05 5.92 -6.48
CA LYS A 42 21.41 5.48 -6.08
C LYS A 42 21.70 5.85 -4.62
N GLU A 43 21.41 7.06 -4.22
CA GLU A 43 21.59 7.53 -2.84
C GLU A 43 20.59 6.88 -1.87
N GLY A 44 19.33 6.70 -2.31
CA GLY A 44 18.32 5.98 -1.53
C GLY A 44 18.72 4.53 -1.24
N LEU A 45 19.27 3.80 -2.22
CA LEU A 45 19.76 2.44 -2.02
C LEU A 45 20.94 2.37 -1.04
N LYS A 46 21.84 3.37 -1.02
CA LYS A 46 22.87 3.48 0.01
C LYS A 46 22.27 3.67 1.40
N ALA A 47 21.33 4.61 1.53
CA ALA A 47 20.63 4.86 2.79
C ALA A 47 19.87 3.63 3.28
N ILE A 48 19.12 2.95 2.40
CA ILE A 48 18.40 1.71 2.71
C ILE A 48 19.36 0.66 3.28
N LYS A 49 20.50 0.44 2.62
CA LYS A 49 21.47 -0.57 3.05
C LYS A 49 22.03 -0.30 4.45
N ILE A 50 22.36 0.96 4.74
CA ILE A 50 22.91 1.37 6.06
C ILE A 50 21.82 1.23 7.13
N LEU A 51 20.68 1.83 6.92
CA LEU A 51 19.59 1.83 7.88
C LEU A 51 19.01 0.43 8.15
N ALA A 52 18.91 -0.42 7.12
CA ALA A 52 18.48 -1.81 7.29
C ALA A 52 19.49 -2.62 8.11
N HIS A 53 20.79 -2.38 7.93
CA HIS A 53 21.84 -2.99 8.76
C HIS A 53 21.71 -2.57 10.24
N ASP A 54 21.29 -1.34 10.48
CA ASP A 54 21.07 -0.80 11.83
C ASP A 54 19.69 -1.17 12.42
N GLY A 55 18.97 -2.08 11.75
CA GLY A 55 17.68 -2.60 12.24
C GLY A 55 16.49 -1.64 12.04
N VAL A 56 16.62 -0.62 11.19
CA VAL A 56 15.52 0.29 10.86
C VAL A 56 14.55 -0.36 9.88
N ASN A 57 13.25 -0.27 10.15
CA ASN A 57 12.23 -0.74 9.23
C ASN A 57 12.13 0.18 8.01
N ILE A 58 12.35 -0.35 6.81
CA ILE A 58 12.41 0.43 5.57
C ILE A 58 11.31 0.01 4.60
N THR A 59 10.63 1.01 4.04
CA THR A 59 9.79 0.87 2.84
C THR A 59 10.47 1.57 1.67
N ALA A 60 10.98 0.78 0.74
CA ALA A 60 11.48 1.32 -0.53
C ALA A 60 10.32 1.81 -1.39
N THR A 61 10.37 3.05 -1.86
CA THR A 61 9.24 3.69 -2.57
C THR A 61 9.68 4.30 -3.90
N ALA A 62 8.72 4.85 -4.66
CA ALA A 62 8.94 5.35 -6.03
C ALA A 62 9.48 4.27 -6.97
N ILE A 63 8.94 3.06 -6.85
CA ILE A 63 9.33 1.90 -7.66
C ILE A 63 8.47 1.84 -8.92
N TYR A 64 9.12 1.74 -10.07
CA TYR A 64 8.48 1.64 -11.38
C TYR A 64 8.88 0.37 -12.15
N THR A 65 9.95 -0.32 -11.73
CA THR A 65 10.46 -1.51 -12.41
C THR A 65 10.77 -2.64 -11.44
N GLN A 66 10.75 -3.87 -11.93
CA GLN A 66 11.11 -5.06 -11.17
C GLN A 66 12.55 -5.00 -10.66
N MET A 67 13.50 -4.47 -11.48
CA MET A 67 14.90 -4.37 -11.07
C MET A 67 15.12 -3.36 -9.93
N GLN A 68 14.39 -2.24 -9.91
CA GLN A 68 14.43 -1.32 -8.77
C GLN A 68 13.99 -2.01 -7.48
N ALA A 69 12.89 -2.78 -7.54
CA ALA A 69 12.42 -3.55 -6.41
C ALA A 69 13.42 -4.62 -5.97
N TYR A 70 13.99 -5.37 -6.92
CA TYR A 70 15.00 -6.38 -6.63
C TYR A 70 16.20 -5.78 -5.86
N LEU A 71 16.72 -4.66 -6.32
CA LEU A 71 17.83 -3.96 -5.65
C LEU A 71 17.43 -3.45 -4.26
N ALA A 72 16.21 -2.94 -4.09
CA ALA A 72 15.69 -2.52 -2.79
C ALA A 72 15.60 -3.69 -1.79
N GLY A 73 15.11 -4.84 -2.24
CA GLY A 73 15.09 -6.05 -1.43
C GLY A 73 16.47 -6.56 -1.05
N LYS A 74 17.41 -6.57 -2.00
CA LYS A 74 18.83 -6.92 -1.72
C LYS A 74 19.53 -5.92 -0.81
N ALA A 75 19.07 -4.67 -0.76
CA ALA A 75 19.56 -3.67 0.18
C ALA A 75 18.96 -3.81 1.60
N GLY A 76 17.95 -4.65 1.80
CA GLY A 76 17.36 -4.97 3.09
C GLY A 76 16.05 -4.24 3.41
N ALA A 77 15.36 -3.66 2.43
CA ALA A 77 14.04 -3.10 2.64
C ALA A 77 13.04 -4.16 3.11
N LYS A 78 12.20 -3.84 4.08
CA LYS A 78 11.10 -4.71 4.54
C LYS A 78 9.92 -4.70 3.56
N TYR A 79 9.63 -3.53 3.00
CA TYR A 79 8.61 -3.36 1.97
C TYR A 79 9.18 -2.72 0.71
N ALA A 80 8.62 -3.11 -0.44
CA ALA A 80 8.82 -2.45 -1.72
C ALA A 80 7.47 -1.96 -2.25
N ALA A 81 7.36 -0.66 -2.51
CA ALA A 81 6.12 -0.02 -2.91
C ALA A 81 6.10 0.37 -4.39
N PRO A 82 5.72 -0.55 -5.32
CA PRO A 82 5.52 -0.23 -6.73
C PRO A 82 4.30 0.68 -6.91
N TYR A 83 4.44 1.68 -7.79
CA TYR A 83 3.39 2.65 -8.10
C TYR A 83 2.52 2.18 -9.26
N VAL A 84 1.52 1.35 -8.98
CA VAL A 84 0.69 0.62 -9.96
C VAL A 84 0.13 1.55 -11.04
N ASN A 85 -0.67 2.54 -10.66
CA ASN A 85 -1.28 3.44 -11.66
C ASN A 85 -0.28 4.35 -12.37
N ARG A 86 0.81 4.74 -11.70
CA ARG A 86 1.84 5.55 -12.37
C ARG A 86 2.60 4.75 -13.42
N ILE A 87 2.78 3.45 -13.18
CA ILE A 87 3.35 2.53 -14.17
C ILE A 87 2.41 2.39 -15.37
N ASP A 88 1.09 2.25 -15.13
CA ASP A 88 0.09 2.22 -16.20
C ASP A 88 0.15 3.51 -17.04
N ASN A 89 0.28 4.67 -16.42
CA ASN A 89 0.41 5.96 -17.10
C ASN A 89 1.69 6.10 -17.96
N LEU A 90 2.69 5.26 -17.72
CA LEU A 90 3.89 5.16 -18.55
C LEU A 90 3.73 4.18 -19.72
N GLY A 91 2.52 3.62 -19.93
CA GLY A 91 2.25 2.65 -20.99
C GLY A 91 2.70 1.23 -20.68
N SER A 92 2.95 0.92 -19.41
CA SER A 92 3.26 -0.43 -18.93
C SER A 92 2.11 -0.97 -18.08
N ASN A 93 2.15 -2.25 -17.68
CA ASN A 93 1.13 -2.86 -16.85
C ASN A 93 1.60 -2.90 -15.38
N GLY A 94 1.13 -1.96 -14.56
CA GLY A 94 1.55 -1.82 -13.17
C GLY A 94 1.14 -2.99 -12.28
N VAL A 95 -0.04 -3.59 -12.53
CA VAL A 95 -0.48 -4.81 -11.85
C VAL A 95 0.48 -5.96 -12.15
N LYS A 96 0.85 -6.13 -13.42
CA LYS A 96 1.82 -7.17 -13.80
C LYS A 96 3.19 -6.93 -13.17
N VAL A 97 3.67 -5.69 -13.16
CA VAL A 97 4.95 -5.34 -12.51
C VAL A 97 4.93 -5.69 -11.02
N ALA A 98 3.85 -5.38 -10.30
CA ALA A 98 3.72 -5.73 -8.88
C ALA A 98 3.72 -7.25 -8.64
N LYS A 99 3.02 -8.02 -9.48
CA LYS A 99 3.03 -9.49 -9.46
C LYS A 99 4.43 -10.05 -9.72
N ASP A 100 5.10 -9.56 -10.76
CA ASP A 100 6.47 -9.97 -11.12
C ASP A 100 7.47 -9.69 -9.97
N ILE A 101 7.33 -8.56 -9.27
CA ILE A 101 8.15 -8.22 -8.10
C ILE A 101 7.95 -9.24 -6.99
N HIS A 102 6.71 -9.58 -6.68
CA HIS A 102 6.39 -10.59 -5.68
C HIS A 102 7.03 -11.94 -6.04
N ASP A 103 6.86 -12.39 -7.29
CA ASP A 103 7.46 -13.63 -7.77
C ASP A 103 8.99 -13.65 -7.67
N ILE A 104 9.63 -12.53 -8.01
CA ILE A 104 11.08 -12.36 -7.90
C ILE A 104 11.52 -12.52 -6.45
N TYR A 105 10.82 -11.93 -5.49
CA TYR A 105 11.16 -12.04 -4.08
C TYR A 105 11.02 -13.47 -3.58
N VAL A 106 9.90 -14.12 -3.88
CA VAL A 106 9.67 -15.53 -3.52
C VAL A 106 10.73 -16.45 -4.11
N LYS A 107 10.98 -16.35 -5.44
CA LYS A 107 11.93 -17.22 -6.14
C LYS A 107 13.38 -17.03 -5.72
N ASN A 108 13.74 -15.85 -5.22
CA ASN A 108 15.10 -15.54 -4.79
C ASN A 108 15.27 -15.55 -3.25
N ASN A 109 14.27 -16.00 -2.50
CA ASN A 109 14.26 -16.01 -1.03
C ASN A 109 14.65 -14.64 -0.44
N ILE A 110 14.06 -13.56 -0.98
CA ILE A 110 14.24 -12.21 -0.48
C ILE A 110 13.10 -11.92 0.50
N ASP A 111 13.46 -11.62 1.75
CA ASP A 111 12.51 -11.31 2.83
C ASP A 111 12.04 -9.83 2.73
N THR A 112 11.41 -9.52 1.63
CA THR A 112 10.79 -8.21 1.35
C THR A 112 9.39 -8.45 0.85
N GLN A 113 8.41 -7.73 1.40
CA GLN A 113 7.02 -7.81 0.95
C GLN A 113 6.70 -6.70 -0.06
N VAL A 114 5.80 -7.00 -0.98
CA VAL A 114 5.24 -5.96 -1.85
C VAL A 114 4.15 -5.21 -1.09
N LEU A 115 4.33 -3.89 -0.98
CA LEU A 115 3.31 -2.95 -0.53
C LEU A 115 2.81 -2.17 -1.75
N ALA A 116 1.88 -2.76 -2.52
CA ALA A 116 1.39 -2.14 -3.74
C ALA A 116 0.73 -0.78 -3.45
N ALA A 117 1.06 0.22 -4.24
CA ALA A 117 0.69 1.61 -3.98
C ALA A 117 0.23 2.35 -5.23
N SER A 118 -0.32 3.56 -5.03
CA SER A 118 -0.75 4.42 -6.14
C SER A 118 -1.83 3.77 -7.01
N PHE A 119 -2.89 3.33 -6.38
CA PHE A 119 -4.10 2.85 -7.07
C PHE A 119 -4.96 4.00 -7.56
N LYS A 120 -5.72 3.78 -8.64
CA LYS A 120 -6.67 4.75 -9.16
C LYS A 120 -8.07 4.18 -9.37
N ASN A 121 -8.21 2.87 -9.39
CA ASN A 121 -9.49 2.20 -9.57
C ASN A 121 -9.53 0.84 -8.84
N SER A 122 -10.74 0.33 -8.65
CA SER A 122 -10.99 -0.94 -7.97
C SER A 122 -10.44 -2.17 -8.71
N GLN A 123 -10.35 -2.11 -10.03
CA GLN A 123 -9.84 -3.23 -10.82
C GLN A 123 -8.36 -3.53 -10.50
N GLN A 124 -7.52 -2.49 -10.36
CA GLN A 124 -6.13 -2.65 -9.97
C GLN A 124 -6.00 -3.33 -8.59
N VAL A 125 -6.83 -2.92 -7.62
CA VAL A 125 -6.85 -3.52 -6.27
C VAL A 125 -7.31 -4.97 -6.33
N LEU A 126 -8.43 -5.24 -7.03
CA LEU A 126 -9.01 -6.58 -7.17
C LEU A 126 -8.02 -7.57 -7.81
N GLU A 127 -7.33 -7.17 -8.88
CA GLU A 127 -6.37 -8.03 -9.56
C GLU A 127 -5.18 -8.42 -8.67
N LEU A 128 -4.74 -7.53 -7.80
CA LEU A 128 -3.67 -7.82 -6.85
C LEU A 128 -4.18 -8.62 -5.63
N ALA A 129 -5.40 -8.35 -5.17
CA ALA A 129 -6.04 -9.16 -4.13
C ALA A 129 -6.26 -10.61 -4.58
N LYS A 130 -6.75 -10.83 -5.82
CA LYS A 130 -6.88 -12.18 -6.41
C LYS A 130 -5.54 -12.91 -6.52
N TYR A 131 -4.47 -12.19 -6.78
CA TYR A 131 -3.13 -12.76 -6.88
C TYR A 131 -2.56 -13.13 -5.51
N GLY A 132 -3.04 -12.53 -4.44
CA GLY A 132 -2.52 -12.72 -3.09
C GLY A 132 -1.31 -11.85 -2.78
N ILE A 133 -1.29 -10.62 -3.31
CA ILE A 133 -0.25 -9.66 -2.94
C ILE A 133 -0.33 -9.37 -1.43
N GLY A 134 0.82 -9.33 -0.74
CA GLY A 134 0.85 -9.29 0.72
C GLY A 134 0.25 -8.04 1.34
N ALA A 135 0.47 -6.86 0.75
CA ALA A 135 -0.01 -5.59 1.29
C ALA A 135 -0.31 -4.57 0.20
N ALA A 136 -1.20 -3.63 0.51
CA ALA A 136 -1.57 -2.52 -0.36
C ALA A 136 -1.84 -1.25 0.46
N THR A 137 -1.43 -0.10 -0.07
CA THR A 137 -1.84 1.21 0.45
C THR A 137 -2.82 1.83 -0.55
N VAL A 138 -4.06 2.02 -0.10
CA VAL A 138 -5.18 2.44 -0.93
C VAL A 138 -5.75 3.75 -0.38
N SER A 139 -5.97 4.73 -1.26
CA SER A 139 -6.56 6.00 -0.84
C SER A 139 -8.05 5.87 -0.51
N PRO A 140 -8.61 6.73 0.36
CA PRO A 140 -10.02 6.65 0.76
C PRO A 140 -10.99 6.65 -0.42
N ASP A 141 -10.75 7.50 -1.43
CA ASP A 141 -11.59 7.59 -2.63
C ASP A 141 -11.65 6.28 -3.44
N VAL A 142 -10.55 5.54 -3.49
CA VAL A 142 -10.52 4.21 -4.12
C VAL A 142 -11.22 3.17 -3.24
N ILE A 143 -11.07 3.24 -1.92
CA ILE A 143 -11.77 2.35 -0.98
C ILE A 143 -13.28 2.55 -1.08
N ASP A 144 -13.75 3.80 -1.09
CA ASP A 144 -15.17 4.12 -1.29
C ASP A 144 -15.69 3.53 -2.60
N GLY A 145 -14.91 3.63 -3.68
CA GLY A 145 -15.23 3.03 -4.98
C GLY A 145 -15.28 1.49 -5.00
N LEU A 146 -14.69 0.79 -4.02
CA LEU A 146 -14.80 -0.67 -3.89
C LEU A 146 -16.18 -1.10 -3.38
N ILE A 147 -16.86 -0.24 -2.63
CA ILE A 147 -18.09 -0.57 -1.90
C ILE A 147 -19.30 0.11 -2.55
N LYS A 148 -19.14 1.33 -3.08
CA LYS A 148 -20.21 2.13 -3.64
C LYS A 148 -20.70 1.54 -4.96
N LEU A 149 -21.88 0.90 -4.89
CA LEU A 149 -22.60 0.37 -6.05
C LEU A 149 -24.07 0.80 -5.96
N ASP A 150 -24.55 1.51 -6.97
CA ASP A 150 -25.95 1.97 -7.04
C ASP A 150 -26.94 0.79 -6.94
N ALA A 151 -26.57 -0.38 -7.43
CA ALA A 151 -27.36 -1.61 -7.31
C ALA A 151 -27.60 -2.04 -5.85
N VAL A 152 -26.64 -1.78 -4.95
CA VAL A 152 -26.79 -2.08 -3.51
C VAL A 152 -27.78 -1.10 -2.88
N GLU A 153 -27.66 0.19 -3.18
CA GLU A 153 -28.59 1.22 -2.70
C GLU A 153 -30.03 0.91 -3.17
N CYS A 154 -30.22 0.59 -4.45
CA CYS A 154 -31.53 0.18 -4.98
C CYS A 154 -32.09 -1.07 -4.27
N ALA A 155 -31.25 -2.05 -3.95
CA ALA A 155 -31.67 -3.25 -3.21
C ALA A 155 -32.09 -2.91 -1.77
N VAL A 156 -31.33 -2.06 -1.08
CA VAL A 156 -31.68 -1.61 0.28
C VAL A 156 -33.01 -0.86 0.29
N ASP A 157 -33.23 0.05 -0.66
CA ASP A 157 -34.49 0.76 -0.81
C ASP A 157 -35.68 -0.19 -1.08
N ALA A 158 -35.44 -1.26 -1.84
CA ALA A 158 -36.46 -2.28 -2.05
C ALA A 158 -36.79 -3.04 -0.76
N PHE A 159 -35.77 -3.43 0.01
CA PHE A 159 -35.97 -4.10 1.31
C PHE A 159 -36.75 -3.23 2.30
N ILE A 160 -36.46 -1.94 2.34
CA ILE A 160 -37.21 -0.97 3.19
C ILE A 160 -38.68 -0.93 2.76
N ARG A 161 -38.97 -0.73 1.47
CA ARG A 161 -40.36 -0.69 0.96
C ARG A 161 -41.12 -1.99 1.24
N ASP A 162 -40.47 -3.14 1.04
CA ASP A 162 -41.12 -4.45 1.30
C ASP A 162 -41.45 -4.61 2.78
N PHE A 163 -40.55 -4.21 3.66
CA PHE A 163 -40.75 -4.24 5.11
C PHE A 163 -41.86 -3.29 5.57
N GLU A 164 -41.88 -2.05 5.09
CA GLU A 164 -42.94 -1.07 5.37
C GLU A 164 -44.31 -1.53 4.86
N GLY A 165 -44.34 -2.24 3.74
CA GLY A 165 -45.58 -2.83 3.20
C GLY A 165 -46.23 -3.86 4.13
N VAL A 166 -45.43 -4.54 4.97
CA VAL A 166 -45.91 -5.53 5.93
C VAL A 166 -46.09 -4.96 7.33
N CYS A 167 -45.16 -4.16 7.81
CA CYS A 167 -45.11 -3.68 9.20
C CYS A 167 -45.65 -2.25 9.40
N GLY A 168 -45.85 -1.51 8.32
CA GLY A 168 -46.29 -0.10 8.34
C GLY A 168 -45.12 0.87 8.10
N GLN A 169 -45.47 2.09 7.68
CA GLN A 169 -44.50 3.16 7.40
C GLN A 169 -43.66 3.51 8.65
N ASP A 170 -42.44 3.93 8.44
CA ASP A 170 -41.48 4.33 9.46
C ASP A 170 -41.18 3.23 10.51
N LYS A 171 -41.50 1.97 10.20
CA LYS A 171 -41.15 0.83 11.03
C LYS A 171 -39.80 0.27 10.67
N THR A 172 -39.09 -0.18 11.69
CA THR A 172 -37.78 -0.86 11.58
C THR A 172 -37.79 -2.06 12.52
N MET A 173 -36.77 -2.92 12.44
CA MET A 173 -36.59 -4.07 13.37
C MET A 173 -36.44 -3.62 14.84
N ILE A 174 -36.28 -2.33 15.11
CA ILE A 174 -36.14 -1.77 16.47
C ILE A 174 -37.48 -1.36 17.08
N ASN A 175 -38.45 -0.99 16.25
CA ASN A 175 -39.72 -0.36 16.69
C ASN A 175 -40.97 -1.05 16.13
N ILE A 176 -40.88 -2.32 15.78
CA ILE A 176 -42.01 -3.18 15.42
C ILE A 176 -42.97 -3.30 16.60
#